data_fe4b34c13ac3d0c1cdc19f9d22c63a31
#
_entry.id   fe4b34c13ac3d0c1cdc19f9d22c63a31
#
_cell.length_a   1.000
_cell.length_b   1.000
_cell.length_c   1.000
_cell.angle_alpha   90.00
_cell.angle_beta   90.00
_cell.angle_gamma   90.00
#
_symmetry.space_group_name_H-M   'P 1'
#
loop_
_entity.id
_entity.type
_entity.pdbx_description
1 polymer ?
#
loop_
_entity_poly.entity_id
_entity_poly.type
_entity_poly.pdbx_seq_one_letter_code
_entity_poly.pdbx_strand_id
1 'polypeptide(L)'
;MTTLLHICCAPCANQCIDVLRGDGFEVTGLWYNPNIHPFTEYRARRNCLREYAASIDLPVIERNDYGLRPFVRAVAEDIENRCVKCYEMRLFEAARQAKEGGFDSFTSSLFISPYQQHELMREVAERAAAEYGVEFLYRDFRPWFRAGQERARELGFYMQKYCGCVFSEEERYLKKSKIIP
;
A
#
# COMPACT_ATOMS: atom_id res chain seq x y z
N MET A 1 15.80 13.63 -7.84
CA MET A 1 14.39 13.45 -8.25
C MET A 1 13.59 13.07 -7.03
N THR A 2 12.42 13.65 -6.86
CA THR A 2 11.50 13.40 -5.74
C THR A 2 10.43 12.38 -6.13
N THR A 3 10.12 11.43 -5.25
CA THR A 3 9.04 10.46 -5.50
C THR A 3 8.13 10.29 -4.30
N LEU A 4 6.83 10.21 -4.55
CA LEU A 4 5.83 9.91 -3.55
C LEU A 4 5.56 8.39 -3.52
N LEU A 5 5.93 7.73 -2.43
CA LEU A 5 5.70 6.30 -2.23
C LEU A 5 4.41 6.06 -1.46
N HIS A 6 3.36 5.55 -2.12
CA HIS A 6 2.19 5.06 -1.39
C HIS A 6 2.57 3.85 -0.53
N ILE A 7 2.25 3.91 0.77
CA ILE A 7 2.63 2.88 1.75
C ILE A 7 1.40 2.21 2.36
N CYS A 8 1.30 0.90 2.18
CA CYS A 8 0.23 0.10 2.80
C CYS A 8 0.56 -0.38 4.22
N CYS A 9 1.84 -0.55 4.54
CA CYS A 9 2.35 -0.96 5.86
C CYS A 9 3.88 -0.88 5.91
N ALA A 10 4.47 -0.79 7.09
CA ALA A 10 5.92 -0.74 7.26
C ALA A 10 6.66 -1.99 6.72
N PRO A 11 6.16 -3.25 6.95
CA PRO A 11 6.80 -4.44 6.39
C PRO A 11 6.92 -4.46 4.87
N CYS A 12 5.98 -3.82 4.15
CA CYS A 12 6.06 -3.71 2.69
C CYS A 12 6.95 -2.55 2.23
N ALA A 13 7.05 -1.50 3.03
CA ALA A 13 7.74 -0.28 2.63
C ALA A 13 9.25 -0.31 2.84
N ASN A 14 9.74 -1.07 3.82
CA ASN A 14 11.15 -0.98 4.25
C ASN A 14 12.15 -1.17 3.10
N GLN A 15 12.01 -2.22 2.30
CA GLN A 15 12.88 -2.46 1.15
C GLN A 15 12.58 -1.53 -0.03
N CYS A 16 11.32 -1.15 -0.23
CA CYS A 16 10.98 -0.19 -1.28
C CYS A 16 11.69 1.15 -1.05
N ILE A 17 11.73 1.62 0.20
CA ILE A 17 12.41 2.87 0.57
C ILE A 17 13.92 2.75 0.34
N ASP A 18 14.53 1.65 0.77
CA ASP A 18 15.98 1.44 0.60
C ASP A 18 16.37 1.38 -0.87
N VAL A 19 15.59 0.66 -1.70
CA VAL A 19 15.83 0.56 -3.14
C VAL A 19 15.70 1.94 -3.81
N LEU A 20 14.65 2.68 -3.52
CA LEU A 20 14.44 4.01 -4.10
C LEU A 20 15.52 4.99 -3.68
N ARG A 21 15.88 5.01 -2.39
CA ARG A 21 16.99 5.85 -1.90
C ARG A 21 18.34 5.43 -2.51
N GLY A 22 18.57 4.13 -2.68
CA GLY A 22 19.74 3.58 -3.35
C GLY A 22 19.82 3.97 -4.83
N ASP A 23 18.68 4.10 -5.50
CA ASP A 23 18.57 4.61 -6.88
C ASP A 23 18.66 6.16 -6.96
N GLY A 24 18.87 6.86 -5.84
CA GLY A 24 19.07 8.31 -5.78
C GLY A 24 17.79 9.14 -5.71
N PHE A 25 16.63 8.52 -5.38
CA PHE A 25 15.39 9.27 -5.18
C PHE A 25 15.30 9.84 -3.76
N GLU A 26 14.80 11.06 -3.66
CA GLU A 26 14.29 11.64 -2.43
C GLU A 26 12.86 11.14 -2.24
N VAL A 27 12.64 10.31 -1.19
CA VAL A 27 11.39 9.59 -0.97
C VAL A 27 10.56 10.27 0.11
N THR A 28 9.30 10.56 -0.20
CA THR A 28 8.25 10.90 0.77
C THR A 28 7.20 9.80 0.78
N GLY A 29 6.80 9.34 1.96
CA GLY A 29 5.74 8.36 2.11
C GLY A 29 4.35 9.00 2.00
N LEU A 30 3.37 8.24 1.48
CA LEU A 30 1.95 8.57 1.56
C LEU A 30 1.20 7.46 2.28
N TRP A 31 0.60 7.78 3.42
CA TRP A 31 -0.37 6.92 4.07
C TRP A 31 -1.78 7.29 3.59
N TYR A 32 -2.38 6.44 2.76
CA TYR A 32 -3.78 6.50 2.36
C TYR A 32 -4.32 5.10 2.07
N ASN A 33 -5.06 4.53 3.02
CA ASN A 33 -5.48 3.13 2.96
C ASN A 33 -6.94 2.96 3.41
N PRO A 34 -7.91 3.48 2.65
CA PRO A 34 -9.34 3.37 2.99
C PRO A 34 -9.86 1.93 2.93
N ASN A 35 -9.09 1.02 2.37
CA ASN A 35 -9.38 -0.41 2.22
C ASN A 35 -8.93 -1.27 3.40
N ILE A 36 -8.22 -0.72 4.39
CA ILE A 36 -7.74 -1.51 5.54
C ILE A 36 -8.81 -1.55 6.64
N HIS A 37 -9.26 -2.75 6.97
CA HIS A 37 -10.32 -3.02 7.95
C HIS A 37 -9.95 -4.22 8.85
N PRO A 38 -10.48 -4.31 10.08
CA PRO A 38 -11.24 -3.29 10.81
C PRO A 38 -10.37 -2.10 11.22
N PHE A 39 -10.94 -1.14 11.97
CA PHE A 39 -10.21 0.05 12.43
C PHE A 39 -8.98 -0.28 13.29
N THR A 40 -9.03 -1.37 14.05
CA THR A 40 -7.89 -1.84 14.85
C THR A 40 -6.70 -2.25 13.98
N GLU A 41 -6.94 -2.93 12.85
CA GLU A 41 -5.92 -3.28 11.86
C GLU A 41 -5.34 -2.04 11.17
N TYR A 42 -6.22 -1.14 10.73
CA TYR A 42 -5.83 0.16 10.17
C TYR A 42 -4.91 0.93 11.10
N ARG A 43 -5.32 1.05 12.39
CA ARG A 43 -4.54 1.75 13.41
C ARG A 43 -3.20 1.08 13.69
N ALA A 44 -3.16 -0.25 13.78
CA ALA A 44 -1.93 -0.99 14.02
C ALA A 44 -0.89 -0.78 12.91
N ARG A 45 -1.30 -0.88 11.64
CA ARG A 45 -0.41 -0.64 10.50
C ARG A 45 0.07 0.80 10.42
N ARG A 46 -0.83 1.76 10.65
CA ARG A 46 -0.48 3.19 10.64
C ARG A 46 0.54 3.52 11.73
N ASN A 47 0.31 3.07 12.97
CA ASN A 47 1.20 3.35 14.08
C ASN A 47 2.58 2.74 13.85
N CYS A 48 2.65 1.49 13.38
CA CYS A 48 3.92 0.85 13.01
C CYS A 48 4.66 1.63 11.91
N LEU A 49 3.95 2.17 10.91
CA LEU A 49 4.56 3.02 9.90
C LEU A 49 5.11 4.32 10.49
N ARG A 50 4.37 4.98 11.38
CA ARG A 50 4.82 6.22 12.04
C ARG A 50 6.12 6.02 12.82
N GLU A 51 6.19 4.95 13.62
CA GLU A 51 7.39 4.60 14.39
C GLU A 51 8.57 4.33 13.46
N TYR A 52 8.35 3.54 12.42
CA TYR A 52 9.41 3.25 11.45
C TYR A 52 9.86 4.50 10.69
N ALA A 53 8.94 5.29 10.18
CA ALA A 53 9.24 6.51 9.43
C ALA A 53 10.08 7.50 10.26
N ALA A 54 9.72 7.68 11.53
CA ALA A 54 10.51 8.50 12.46
C ALA A 54 11.92 7.95 12.69
N SER A 55 12.09 6.63 12.73
CA SER A 55 13.41 6.00 12.95
C SER A 55 14.38 6.12 11.77
N ILE A 56 13.90 6.46 10.59
CA ILE A 56 14.69 6.56 9.34
C ILE A 56 14.59 7.95 8.69
N ASP A 57 14.08 8.93 9.40
CA ASP A 57 13.86 10.31 8.92
C ASP A 57 13.10 10.34 7.57
N LEU A 58 12.02 9.53 7.47
CA LEU A 58 11.16 9.53 6.30
C LEU A 58 10.00 10.52 6.50
N PRO A 59 9.88 11.58 5.69
CA PRO A 59 8.68 12.41 5.70
C PRO A 59 7.47 11.60 5.20
N VAL A 60 6.33 11.75 5.88
CA VAL A 60 5.09 11.03 5.52
C VAL A 60 3.91 12.00 5.47
N ILE A 61 3.24 12.03 4.33
CA ILE A 61 1.94 12.68 4.18
C ILE A 61 0.87 11.68 4.66
N GLU A 62 0.11 12.05 5.70
CA GLU A 62 -0.92 11.20 6.24
C GLU A 62 -2.32 11.65 5.85
N ARG A 63 -3.02 10.82 5.11
CA ARG A 63 -4.46 10.92 4.88
C ARG A 63 -5.14 9.89 5.78
N ASN A 64 -5.66 10.35 6.92
CA ASN A 64 -6.20 9.51 7.98
C ASN A 64 -7.69 9.14 7.75
N ASP A 65 -8.07 8.90 6.51
CA ASP A 65 -9.42 8.51 6.12
C ASP A 65 -9.64 7.00 6.33
N TYR A 66 -10.30 6.61 7.42
CA TYR A 66 -10.77 5.24 7.59
C TYR A 66 -11.99 4.98 6.71
N GLY A 67 -11.81 4.16 5.68
CA GLY A 67 -12.71 4.09 4.53
C GLY A 67 -13.62 2.88 4.45
N LEU A 68 -13.97 2.19 5.56
CA LEU A 68 -14.82 0.99 5.49
C LEU A 68 -16.09 1.20 4.65
N ARG A 69 -16.86 2.22 4.98
CA ARG A 69 -18.16 2.46 4.31
C ARG A 69 -18.00 2.86 2.83
N PRO A 70 -17.12 3.82 2.46
CA PRO A 70 -16.87 4.12 1.06
C PRO A 70 -16.34 2.92 0.27
N PHE A 71 -15.42 2.16 0.84
CA PHE A 71 -14.86 0.97 0.20
C PHE A 71 -15.94 -0.09 -0.07
N VAL A 72 -16.73 -0.44 0.95
CA VAL A 72 -17.81 -1.44 0.79
C VAL A 72 -18.82 -1.00 -0.27
N ARG A 73 -19.23 0.29 -0.28
CA ARG A 73 -20.12 0.83 -1.31
C ARG A 73 -19.52 0.71 -2.72
N ALA A 74 -18.23 0.99 -2.85
CA ALA A 74 -17.54 0.95 -4.15
C ALA A 74 -17.43 -0.46 -4.73
N VAL A 75 -17.45 -1.51 -3.90
CA VAL A 75 -17.25 -2.89 -4.33
C VAL A 75 -18.50 -3.78 -4.20
N ALA A 76 -19.61 -3.24 -3.67
CA ALA A 76 -20.80 -4.02 -3.32
C ALA A 76 -21.44 -4.75 -4.51
N GLU A 77 -21.35 -4.19 -5.70
CA GLU A 77 -21.93 -4.79 -6.92
C GLU A 77 -21.02 -5.86 -7.55
N ASP A 78 -19.72 -5.85 -7.24
CA ASP A 78 -18.74 -6.79 -7.80
C ASP A 78 -17.62 -7.08 -6.78
N ILE A 79 -17.95 -7.82 -5.74
CA ILE A 79 -17.02 -8.17 -4.67
C ILE A 79 -15.85 -9.02 -5.17
N GLU A 80 -16.07 -9.87 -6.16
CA GLU A 80 -15.05 -10.77 -6.71
C GLU A 80 -13.91 -9.98 -7.39
N ASN A 81 -14.24 -8.88 -8.07
CA ASN A 81 -13.27 -7.99 -8.72
C ASN A 81 -12.91 -6.76 -7.87
N ARG A 82 -13.21 -6.77 -6.58
CA ARG A 82 -12.96 -5.66 -5.65
C ARG A 82 -11.54 -5.09 -5.66
N CYS A 83 -10.55 -5.91 -6.07
CA CYS A 83 -9.16 -5.48 -6.14
C CYS A 83 -8.93 -4.33 -7.12
N VAL A 84 -9.68 -4.27 -8.23
CA VAL A 84 -9.64 -3.14 -9.18
C VAL A 84 -9.95 -1.84 -8.45
N LYS A 85 -11.09 -1.78 -7.75
CA LYS A 85 -11.51 -0.60 -6.97
C LYS A 85 -10.54 -0.26 -5.85
N CYS A 86 -10.00 -1.29 -5.20
CA CYS A 86 -8.99 -1.13 -4.17
C CYS A 86 -7.72 -0.45 -4.70
N TYR A 87 -7.24 -0.82 -5.88
CA TYR A 87 -6.08 -0.20 -6.52
C TYR A 87 -6.43 1.21 -7.01
N GLU A 88 -7.57 1.39 -7.66
CA GLU A 88 -8.05 2.71 -8.12
C GLU A 88 -8.06 3.71 -6.96
N MET A 89 -8.75 3.41 -5.87
CA MET A 89 -8.83 4.31 -4.71
C MET A 89 -7.46 4.77 -4.21
N ARG A 90 -6.47 3.88 -4.16
CA ARG A 90 -5.16 4.20 -3.60
C ARG A 90 -4.20 4.84 -4.59
N LEU A 91 -4.15 4.33 -5.81
CA LEU A 91 -3.17 4.79 -6.80
C LEU A 91 -3.58 6.11 -7.45
N PHE A 92 -4.88 6.34 -7.64
CA PHE A 92 -5.36 7.66 -8.09
C PHE A 92 -5.12 8.74 -7.04
N GLU A 93 -5.36 8.43 -5.76
CA GLU A 93 -5.01 9.37 -4.69
C GLU A 93 -3.51 9.62 -4.60
N ALA A 94 -2.68 8.59 -4.78
CA ALA A 94 -1.22 8.75 -4.80
C ALA A 94 -0.76 9.65 -5.95
N ALA A 95 -1.30 9.44 -7.17
CA ALA A 95 -1.00 10.29 -8.32
C ALA A 95 -1.47 11.73 -8.11
N ARG A 96 -2.69 11.93 -7.57
CA ARG A 96 -3.22 13.25 -7.23
C ARG A 96 -2.33 13.98 -6.23
N GLN A 97 -1.97 13.31 -5.12
CA GLN A 97 -1.10 13.89 -4.09
C GLN A 97 0.31 14.21 -4.62
N ALA A 98 0.84 13.35 -5.50
CA ALA A 98 2.13 13.61 -6.12
C ALA A 98 2.08 14.85 -7.00
N LYS A 99 1.03 15.01 -7.81
CA LYS A 99 0.84 16.22 -8.64
C LYS A 99 0.67 17.48 -7.82
N GLU A 100 -0.20 17.46 -6.81
CA GLU A 100 -0.47 18.60 -5.94
C GLU A 100 0.75 18.99 -5.09
N GLY A 101 1.53 17.99 -4.66
CA GLY A 101 2.75 18.18 -3.88
C GLY A 101 3.99 18.53 -4.70
N GLY A 102 3.89 18.56 -6.03
CA GLY A 102 5.02 18.90 -6.91
C GLY A 102 6.11 17.82 -6.97
N PHE A 103 5.75 16.55 -6.71
CA PHE A 103 6.68 15.44 -6.87
C PHE A 103 6.90 15.11 -8.36
N ASP A 104 8.12 14.70 -8.70
CA ASP A 104 8.47 14.28 -10.06
C ASP A 104 7.71 13.01 -10.46
N SER A 105 7.51 12.09 -9.48
CA SER A 105 6.86 10.80 -9.72
C SER A 105 6.13 10.26 -8.51
N PHE A 106 5.34 9.19 -8.72
CA PHE A 106 4.79 8.37 -7.66
C PHE A 106 4.97 6.88 -7.92
N THR A 107 4.95 6.09 -6.84
CA THR A 107 4.96 4.62 -6.88
C THR A 107 4.24 4.05 -5.67
N SER A 108 4.24 2.71 -5.51
CA SER A 108 3.57 2.07 -4.39
C SER A 108 4.36 0.88 -3.84
N SER A 109 4.37 0.75 -2.52
CA SER A 109 4.90 -0.43 -1.81
C SER A 109 4.09 -1.71 -2.07
N LEU A 110 2.94 -1.62 -2.72
CA LEU A 110 2.16 -2.79 -3.14
C LEU A 110 2.90 -3.65 -4.16
N PHE A 111 3.77 -3.05 -4.97
CA PHE A 111 4.56 -3.75 -5.99
C PHE A 111 5.63 -4.69 -5.41
N ILE A 112 5.80 -4.73 -4.08
CA ILE A 112 6.67 -5.73 -3.43
C ILE A 112 5.96 -7.06 -3.18
N SER A 113 4.64 -7.08 -3.11
CA SER A 113 3.91 -8.28 -2.73
C SER A 113 3.68 -9.22 -3.92
N PRO A 114 4.12 -10.50 -3.83
CA PRO A 114 3.84 -11.49 -4.87
C PRO A 114 2.37 -11.95 -4.89
N TYR A 115 1.57 -11.51 -3.91
CA TYR A 115 0.15 -11.89 -3.76
C TYR A 115 -0.80 -10.87 -4.36
N GLN A 116 -0.29 -9.73 -4.85
CA GLN A 116 -1.09 -8.73 -5.53
C GLN A 116 -1.22 -9.06 -7.03
N GLN A 117 -2.29 -8.56 -7.66
CA GLN A 117 -2.48 -8.67 -9.11
C GLN A 117 -1.59 -7.62 -9.81
N HIS A 118 -0.33 -7.99 -10.06
CA HIS A 118 0.74 -7.06 -10.41
C HIS A 118 0.44 -6.26 -11.69
N GLU A 119 0.04 -6.93 -12.77
CA GLU A 119 -0.26 -6.27 -14.05
C GLU A 119 -1.46 -5.35 -13.93
N LEU A 120 -2.53 -5.79 -13.25
CA LEU A 120 -3.69 -4.95 -12.99
C LEU A 120 -3.34 -3.69 -12.19
N MET A 121 -2.48 -3.82 -11.16
CA MET A 121 -1.98 -2.66 -10.41
C MET A 121 -1.21 -1.70 -11.29
N ARG A 122 -0.38 -2.22 -12.19
CA ARG A 122 0.41 -1.44 -13.12
C ARG A 122 -0.50 -0.67 -14.08
N GLU A 123 -1.47 -1.33 -14.71
CA GLU A 123 -2.47 -0.69 -15.56
C GLU A 123 -3.22 0.44 -14.85
N VAL A 124 -3.64 0.21 -13.60
CA VAL A 124 -4.32 1.22 -12.79
C VAL A 124 -3.39 2.40 -12.49
N ALA A 125 -2.12 2.15 -12.16
CA ALA A 125 -1.15 3.21 -11.89
C ALA A 125 -0.84 4.04 -13.14
N GLU A 126 -0.71 3.40 -14.31
CA GLU A 126 -0.50 4.08 -15.61
C GLU A 126 -1.70 4.97 -15.95
N ARG A 127 -2.93 4.51 -15.72
CA ARG A 127 -4.14 5.34 -15.89
C ARG A 127 -4.15 6.54 -14.95
N ALA A 128 -3.81 6.33 -13.68
CA ALA A 128 -3.74 7.40 -12.70
C ALA A 128 -2.67 8.43 -13.07
N ALA A 129 -1.51 7.99 -13.55
CA ALA A 129 -0.43 8.84 -14.06
C ALA A 129 -0.90 9.73 -15.22
N ALA A 130 -1.59 9.13 -16.18
CA ALA A 130 -2.14 9.85 -17.34
C ALA A 130 -3.20 10.88 -16.94
N GLU A 131 -4.09 10.54 -15.98
CA GLU A 131 -5.16 11.42 -15.53
C GLU A 131 -4.63 12.67 -14.82
N TYR A 132 -3.63 12.51 -13.94
CA TYR A 132 -3.08 13.62 -13.15
C TYR A 132 -1.86 14.30 -13.78
N GLY A 133 -1.32 13.74 -14.87
CA GLY A 133 -0.14 14.29 -15.54
C GLY A 133 1.08 14.28 -14.62
N VAL A 134 1.36 13.16 -13.98
CA VAL A 134 2.53 12.89 -13.14
C VAL A 134 3.13 11.53 -13.51
N GLU A 135 4.44 11.38 -13.43
CA GLU A 135 5.10 10.14 -13.80
C GLU A 135 4.76 8.99 -12.83
N PHE A 136 4.41 7.82 -13.37
CA PHE A 136 4.39 6.58 -12.60
C PHE A 136 5.77 5.93 -12.65
N LEU A 137 6.50 5.95 -11.55
CA LEU A 137 7.77 5.27 -11.39
C LEU A 137 7.51 3.76 -11.19
N TYR A 138 7.45 3.02 -12.31
CA TYR A 138 7.32 1.57 -12.22
C TYR A 138 8.60 0.93 -11.72
N ARG A 139 8.48 0.20 -10.61
CA ARG A 139 9.56 -0.64 -10.08
C ARG A 139 8.97 -1.96 -9.59
N ASP A 140 9.47 -3.08 -10.10
CA ASP A 140 9.14 -4.39 -9.55
C ASP A 140 9.97 -4.64 -8.28
N PHE A 141 9.32 -4.53 -7.12
CA PHE A 141 9.98 -4.76 -5.83
C PHE A 141 9.89 -6.21 -5.34
N ARG A 142 9.25 -7.11 -6.07
CA ARG A 142 9.08 -8.52 -5.66
C ARG A 142 10.39 -9.26 -5.32
N PRO A 143 11.53 -9.00 -5.99
CA PRO A 143 12.81 -9.60 -5.60
C PRO A 143 13.22 -9.36 -4.16
N TRP A 144 12.81 -8.23 -3.58
CA TRP A 144 13.14 -7.85 -2.20
C TRP A 144 12.08 -8.27 -1.16
N PHE A 145 11.01 -8.97 -1.57
CA PHE A 145 9.91 -9.33 -0.66
C PHE A 145 10.39 -10.12 0.56
N ARG A 146 11.22 -11.15 0.36
CA ARG A 146 11.72 -12.00 1.47
C ARG A 146 12.60 -11.20 2.42
N ALA A 147 13.56 -10.47 1.91
CA ALA A 147 14.44 -9.60 2.72
C ALA A 147 13.61 -8.58 3.51
N GLY A 148 12.59 -7.99 2.91
CA GLY A 148 11.67 -7.07 3.59
C GLY A 148 10.92 -7.71 4.75
N GLN A 149 10.46 -8.96 4.58
CA GLN A 149 9.76 -9.69 5.63
C GLN A 149 10.71 -10.11 6.78
N GLU A 150 11.94 -10.48 6.49
CA GLU A 150 12.96 -10.82 7.49
C GLU A 150 13.31 -9.59 8.31
N ARG A 151 13.66 -8.49 7.64
CA ARG A 151 13.97 -7.21 8.31
C ARG A 151 12.80 -6.70 9.17
N ALA A 152 11.56 -6.84 8.69
CA ALA A 152 10.39 -6.43 9.46
C ALA A 152 10.24 -7.21 10.78
N ARG A 153 10.58 -8.51 10.78
CA ARG A 153 10.58 -9.32 12.02
C ARG A 153 11.71 -8.91 12.97
N GLU A 154 12.91 -8.68 12.44
CA GLU A 154 14.07 -8.21 13.23
C GLU A 154 13.79 -6.86 13.90
N LEU A 155 13.10 -5.95 13.21
CA LEU A 155 12.69 -4.65 13.71
C LEU A 155 11.44 -4.70 14.62
N GLY A 156 10.84 -5.87 14.81
CA GLY A 156 9.65 -6.03 15.65
C GLY A 156 8.38 -5.38 15.07
N PHE A 157 8.29 -5.23 13.76
CA PHE A 157 7.13 -4.60 13.13
C PHE A 157 5.85 -5.40 13.33
N TYR A 158 4.74 -4.67 13.36
CA TYR A 158 3.43 -5.29 13.25
C TYR A 158 3.29 -6.02 11.91
N MET A 159 3.16 -7.35 11.95
CA MET A 159 3.05 -8.20 10.77
C MET A 159 1.58 -8.47 10.45
N GLN A 160 1.10 -7.92 9.33
CA GLN A 160 -0.28 -8.14 8.89
C GLN A 160 -0.51 -9.62 8.50
N LYS A 161 -1.73 -10.11 8.78
CA LYS A 161 -2.12 -11.51 8.53
C LYS A 161 -2.92 -11.70 7.24
N TYR A 162 -3.42 -10.63 6.63
CA TYR A 162 -4.20 -10.60 5.40
C TYR A 162 -3.94 -9.32 4.60
N CYS A 163 -4.47 -9.22 3.39
CA CYS A 163 -4.20 -8.08 2.49
C CYS A 163 -4.61 -6.73 3.10
N GLY A 164 -5.81 -6.67 3.70
CA GLY A 164 -6.27 -5.47 4.43
C GLY A 164 -7.77 -5.28 4.45
N CYS A 165 -8.49 -5.60 3.37
CA CYS A 165 -9.94 -5.39 3.35
C CYS A 165 -10.69 -6.48 4.12
N VAL A 166 -11.90 -6.15 4.55
CA VAL A 166 -12.78 -7.05 5.29
C VAL A 166 -13.01 -8.38 4.56
N PHE A 167 -13.13 -8.36 3.23
CA PHE A 167 -13.29 -9.58 2.43
C PHE A 167 -12.02 -10.46 2.41
N SER A 168 -10.83 -9.87 2.41
CA SER A 168 -9.59 -10.64 2.51
C SER A 168 -9.38 -11.22 3.90
N GLU A 169 -9.93 -10.58 4.93
CA GLU A 169 -9.98 -11.09 6.29
C GLU A 169 -10.89 -12.31 6.36
N GLU A 170 -12.14 -12.18 5.86
CA GLU A 170 -13.11 -13.27 5.76
C GLU A 170 -12.51 -14.48 5.02
N GLU A 171 -11.94 -14.30 3.83
CA GLU A 171 -11.30 -15.36 3.06
C GLU A 171 -10.17 -16.06 3.83
N ARG A 172 -9.42 -15.30 4.60
CA ARG A 172 -8.30 -15.83 5.39
C ARG A 172 -8.76 -16.73 6.52
N TYR A 173 -9.83 -16.35 7.22
CA TYR A 173 -10.24 -17.02 8.44
C TYR A 173 -11.42 -17.98 8.24
N LEU A 174 -12.39 -17.64 7.41
CA LEU A 174 -13.53 -18.50 7.13
C LEU A 174 -13.11 -19.81 6.45
N LYS A 175 -12.13 -19.80 5.55
CA LYS A 175 -11.60 -21.02 4.92
C LYS A 175 -10.95 -21.99 5.93
N LYS A 176 -10.49 -21.49 7.06
CA LYS A 176 -9.93 -22.32 8.14
C LYS A 176 -11.00 -22.93 9.04
N SER A 177 -12.17 -22.31 9.15
CA SER A 177 -13.26 -22.81 10.02
C SER A 177 -14.13 -23.89 9.36
N LYS A 178 -13.98 -24.15 8.07
CA LYS A 178 -14.64 -25.30 7.39
C LYS A 178 -14.10 -26.69 7.79
N ILE A 179 -13.19 -26.74 8.77
CA ILE A 179 -12.58 -27.98 9.31
C ILE A 179 -13.08 -28.26 10.72
N ILE A 180 -14.20 -27.70 11.13
CA ILE A 180 -14.88 -28.14 12.38
C ILE A 180 -16.19 -28.76 11.96
N PRO A 181 -16.38 -30.09 12.16
CA PRO A 181 -17.61 -30.79 11.89
C PRO A 181 -18.72 -30.34 12.87
#